data_af22514402fba7614323212f6445491d
#
_entry.id   af22514402fba7614323212f6445491d
#
_cell.length_a   1.000
_cell.length_b   1.000
_cell.length_c   1.000
_cell.angle_alpha   90.00
_cell.angle_beta   90.00
_cell.angle_gamma   90.00
#
_symmetry.space_group_name_H-M   'P 1'
#
loop_
_entity.id
_entity.type
_entity.pdbx_description
1 polymer ?
#
loop_
_entity_poly.entity_id
_entity_poly.type
_entity_poly.pdbx_seq_one_letter_code
_entity_poly.pdbx_strand_id
1 'polypeptide(L)'
;MTSNHGRVLRAAAMTLTGLLALSGCAVSQPSAPDDVNSLQQLPDTTASSEAEGSNTRLTGLNRVTTSNERLHMYAAHLELKDHPQISRATRESVAASIDAFLADHQDALDEDVTAKPELNINSQAASADQSVLGVSQQIYEFAGASGANSYRTQWFDVQQDREIPTGELFSSSEAWDHVRQMLAEQANSKAGIDLESVTDLPEEATDDVQFTTSGDLRVQVDEYLIAPGSEGTIVLQLDAGRIDGLLSDLGRAAQGSVVEHDAAPTPEPVPGTSESDSATPEEEQQQNTPAQVPEASQVDCREAKCVALTFDDGPGASTGYLLDSLKKEGVPATFFVVGPNAQARPQLLRRMQAEGHQIGNHTFSHRSLPALASSEVAKELLRTDEAISSATGYSSTLVRPPYGAHNKDVDRIVTSPLILWDVDTLDWKHRNTNKTISTAMDEVRPGSIILMHDIHASTVAAVPGLIRELKDKGYTPVRVDQLFAHSKLSAGKAYYRGEHPAS
;
A
#
# COMPACT_ATOMS: atom_id res chain seq x y z
N MET A 1 -26.92 -15.41 25.93
CA MET A 1 -27.02 -15.31 24.46
C MET A 1 -25.60 -15.04 23.99
N THR A 2 -24.90 -16.11 23.67
CA THR A 2 -23.46 -16.14 23.39
C THR A 2 -23.24 -15.81 21.91
N SER A 3 -22.59 -14.69 21.65
CA SER A 3 -22.16 -14.27 20.33
C SER A 3 -20.94 -15.09 19.91
N ASN A 4 -21.08 -15.78 18.79
CA ASN A 4 -20.04 -16.59 18.17
C ASN A 4 -19.29 -15.70 17.15
N HIS A 5 -18.23 -15.05 17.59
CA HIS A 5 -17.29 -14.34 16.69
C HIS A 5 -15.90 -14.88 16.97
N GLY A 6 -15.37 -15.62 16.04
CA GLY A 6 -13.99 -16.09 16.11
C GLY A 6 -13.77 -17.41 15.36
N ARG A 7 -13.87 -17.37 14.04
CA ARG A 7 -13.25 -18.39 13.19
C ARG A 7 -12.61 -17.66 11.99
N VAL A 8 -11.41 -17.17 12.24
CA VAL A 8 -10.51 -16.74 11.20
C VAL A 8 -9.82 -17.99 10.64
N LEU A 9 -9.79 -18.06 9.35
CA LEU A 9 -9.17 -19.04 8.44
C LEU A 9 -8.09 -19.93 9.05
N ARG A 10 -8.35 -21.23 9.08
CA ARG A 10 -7.31 -22.24 9.17
C ARG A 10 -7.08 -22.81 7.77
N ALA A 11 -6.06 -22.35 7.10
CA ALA A 11 -5.47 -23.08 5.97
C ALA A 11 -4.71 -24.26 6.55
N ALA A 12 -5.22 -25.46 6.37
CA ALA A 12 -4.57 -26.70 6.82
C ALA A 12 -3.42 -27.06 5.87
N ALA A 13 -2.19 -26.89 6.32
CA ALA A 13 -1.04 -27.53 5.68
C ALA A 13 -1.12 -29.05 5.98
N MET A 14 -1.53 -29.86 5.02
CA MET A 14 -1.43 -31.30 5.08
C MET A 14 -0.03 -31.77 4.67
N THR A 15 0.80 -32.11 5.65
CA THR A 15 2.01 -32.90 5.43
C THR A 15 1.62 -34.36 5.18
N LEU A 16 1.81 -34.81 3.95
CA LEU A 16 1.56 -36.21 3.55
C LEU A 16 2.87 -37.00 3.65
N THR A 17 3.10 -37.70 4.75
CA THR A 17 4.11 -38.75 4.88
C THR A 17 3.51 -40.08 4.40
N GLY A 18 3.84 -40.52 3.19
CA GLY A 18 3.40 -41.76 2.60
C GLY A 18 4.54 -42.78 2.48
N LEU A 19 4.35 -43.94 3.11
CA LEU A 19 5.21 -45.13 3.01
C LEU A 19 5.18 -45.76 1.62
N LEU A 20 6.38 -46.08 1.08
CA LEU A 20 6.55 -46.88 -0.14
C LEU A 20 6.11 -48.33 0.06
N ALA A 21 5.28 -48.84 -0.88
CA ALA A 21 5.20 -50.27 -1.21
C ALA A 21 5.29 -50.41 -2.73
N LEU A 22 6.33 -51.14 -3.18
CA LEU A 22 6.62 -51.48 -4.56
C LEU A 22 5.59 -52.50 -5.10
N SER A 23 4.95 -52.21 -6.23
CA SER A 23 4.46 -53.22 -7.18
C SER A 23 4.35 -52.58 -8.56
N GLY A 24 5.14 -53.07 -9.50
CA GLY A 24 5.20 -52.55 -10.86
C GLY A 24 3.97 -52.93 -11.70
N CYS A 25 3.43 -51.95 -12.40
CA CYS A 25 2.73 -52.09 -13.68
C CYS A 25 2.93 -50.76 -14.41
N ALA A 26 3.47 -50.81 -15.61
CA ALA A 26 3.58 -49.68 -16.48
C ALA A 26 2.21 -49.21 -16.90
N VAL A 27 1.77 -48.07 -16.32
CA VAL A 27 0.61 -47.31 -16.79
C VAL A 27 1.20 -46.00 -17.30
N SER A 28 0.91 -45.67 -18.57
CA SER A 28 1.17 -44.40 -19.18
C SER A 28 0.68 -43.29 -18.25
N GLN A 29 1.59 -42.42 -17.79
CA GLN A 29 1.25 -41.22 -17.02
C GLN A 29 0.37 -40.31 -17.91
N PRO A 30 -0.80 -39.89 -17.43
CA PRO A 30 -1.46 -38.75 -18.02
C PRO A 30 -0.52 -37.55 -17.77
N SER A 31 -0.22 -36.78 -18.80
CA SER A 31 0.35 -35.46 -18.68
C SER A 31 -0.47 -34.71 -17.63
N ALA A 32 0.21 -34.21 -16.59
CA ALA A 32 -0.42 -33.31 -15.62
C ALA A 32 -1.10 -32.15 -16.39
N PRO A 33 -2.34 -31.80 -16.05
CA PRO A 33 -2.95 -30.62 -16.64
C PRO A 33 -2.06 -29.42 -16.31
N ASP A 34 -1.80 -28.59 -17.30
CA ASP A 34 -1.20 -27.27 -17.10
C ASP A 34 -2.05 -26.57 -16.04
N ASP A 35 -1.46 -26.33 -14.84
CA ASP A 35 -2.12 -25.68 -13.72
C ASP A 35 -2.42 -24.23 -14.09
N VAL A 36 -3.58 -24.01 -14.69
CA VAL A 36 -4.10 -22.69 -15.02
C VAL A 36 -4.61 -22.07 -13.72
N ASN A 37 -4.18 -20.84 -13.43
CA ASN A 37 -4.67 -20.06 -12.30
C ASN A 37 -6.21 -20.05 -12.32
N SER A 38 -6.85 -20.41 -11.19
CA SER A 38 -8.31 -20.47 -11.05
C SER A 38 -9.01 -19.19 -11.52
N LEU A 39 -8.40 -18.03 -11.22
CA LEU A 39 -8.90 -16.74 -11.69
C LEU A 39 -8.94 -16.65 -13.23
N GLN A 40 -7.96 -17.17 -13.96
CA GLN A 40 -7.92 -17.14 -15.43
C GLN A 40 -8.99 -17.99 -16.11
N GLN A 41 -9.59 -18.94 -15.37
CA GLN A 41 -10.68 -19.77 -15.86
C GLN A 41 -12.06 -19.11 -15.69
N LEU A 42 -12.15 -18.04 -14.91
CA LEU A 42 -13.40 -17.34 -14.69
C LEU A 42 -13.76 -16.43 -15.90
N PRO A 43 -15.04 -16.33 -16.27
CA PRO A 43 -15.47 -15.38 -17.30
C PRO A 43 -15.12 -13.93 -16.90
N ASP A 44 -14.90 -13.09 -17.89
CA ASP A 44 -14.55 -11.67 -17.73
C ASP A 44 -13.18 -11.40 -17.08
N THR A 45 -12.25 -12.36 -17.14
CA THR A 45 -10.90 -12.20 -16.64
C THR A 45 -9.95 -11.67 -17.71
N THR A 46 -9.15 -10.66 -17.35
CA THR A 46 -8.08 -10.11 -18.17
C THR A 46 -6.71 -10.35 -17.50
N ALA A 47 -5.70 -10.62 -18.32
CA ALA A 47 -4.33 -10.81 -17.85
C ALA A 47 -3.34 -9.96 -18.65
N SER A 48 -2.30 -9.45 -17.99
CA SER A 48 -1.17 -8.74 -18.61
C SER A 48 0.13 -9.12 -17.95
N SER A 49 1.26 -8.92 -18.64
CA SER A 49 2.61 -9.18 -18.10
C SER A 49 3.52 -8.01 -18.45
N GLU A 50 4.25 -7.52 -17.45
CA GLU A 50 5.22 -6.44 -17.57
C GLU A 50 6.53 -6.84 -16.91
N ALA A 51 7.68 -6.33 -17.41
CA ALA A 51 8.97 -6.55 -16.75
C ALA A 51 8.97 -5.86 -15.37
N GLU A 52 9.34 -6.59 -14.34
CA GLU A 52 9.55 -6.00 -13.01
C GLU A 52 10.74 -5.04 -13.06
N GLY A 53 10.60 -3.89 -12.42
CA GLY A 53 11.41 -2.68 -12.60
C GLY A 53 12.93 -2.83 -12.64
N SER A 54 13.61 -1.80 -13.12
CA SER A 54 15.04 -1.75 -13.48
C SER A 54 16.04 -1.88 -12.32
N ASN A 55 15.58 -1.95 -11.06
CA ASN A 55 16.45 -1.92 -9.87
C ASN A 55 16.85 -3.30 -9.32
N THR A 56 16.44 -4.39 -9.97
CA THR A 56 16.81 -5.75 -9.53
C THR A 56 18.14 -6.20 -10.15
N ARG A 57 19.00 -6.87 -9.35
CA ARG A 57 20.20 -7.55 -9.86
C ARG A 57 19.86 -8.89 -10.55
N LEU A 58 18.60 -9.28 -10.54
CA LEU A 58 18.05 -10.48 -11.14
C LEU A 58 17.37 -10.14 -12.47
N THR A 59 17.82 -10.72 -13.55
CA THR A 59 17.26 -10.48 -14.89
C THR A 59 16.17 -11.47 -15.22
N GLY A 60 15.16 -11.03 -15.99
CA GLY A 60 14.08 -11.91 -16.46
C GLY A 60 12.93 -12.08 -15.46
N LEU A 61 12.87 -11.23 -14.43
CA LEU A 61 11.73 -11.16 -13.52
C LEU A 61 10.61 -10.35 -14.19
N ASN A 62 9.42 -10.94 -14.26
CA ASN A 62 8.22 -10.32 -14.81
C ASN A 62 7.11 -10.34 -13.78
N ARG A 63 6.32 -9.29 -13.75
CA ARG A 63 5.10 -9.19 -12.96
C ARG A 63 3.91 -9.51 -13.86
N VAL A 64 3.17 -10.55 -13.51
CA VAL A 64 1.96 -10.97 -14.20
C VAL A 64 0.77 -10.55 -13.36
N THR A 65 -0.12 -9.78 -13.96
CA THR A 65 -1.34 -9.30 -13.31
C THR A 65 -2.57 -9.93 -13.93
N THR A 66 -3.54 -10.25 -13.10
CA THR A 66 -4.82 -10.82 -13.50
C THR A 66 -5.93 -10.07 -12.78
N SER A 67 -6.98 -9.67 -13.48
CA SER A 67 -8.13 -8.99 -12.88
C SER A 67 -9.45 -9.56 -13.37
N ASN A 68 -10.45 -9.55 -12.48
CA ASN A 68 -11.83 -9.87 -12.80
C ASN A 68 -12.74 -8.81 -12.20
N GLU A 69 -13.25 -7.93 -13.06
CA GLU A 69 -14.03 -6.78 -12.63
C GLU A 69 -15.38 -7.18 -12.02
N ARG A 70 -16.01 -8.22 -12.53
CA ARG A 70 -17.30 -8.72 -12.03
C ARG A 70 -17.20 -9.22 -10.60
N LEU A 71 -16.08 -9.83 -10.26
CA LEU A 71 -15.80 -10.39 -8.93
C LEU A 71 -15.02 -9.44 -8.03
N HIS A 72 -14.73 -8.23 -8.48
CA HIS A 72 -13.92 -7.25 -7.75
C HIS A 72 -12.56 -7.82 -7.30
N MET A 73 -11.86 -8.51 -8.21
CA MET A 73 -10.62 -9.20 -7.91
C MET A 73 -9.48 -8.68 -8.77
N TYR A 74 -8.36 -8.43 -8.11
CA TYR A 74 -7.08 -8.13 -8.74
C TYR A 74 -6.00 -8.98 -8.08
N ALA A 75 -5.14 -9.60 -8.86
CA ALA A 75 -4.06 -10.41 -8.36
C ALA A 75 -2.79 -10.24 -9.21
N ALA A 76 -1.65 -10.13 -8.54
CA ALA A 76 -0.35 -10.10 -9.18
C ALA A 76 0.54 -11.20 -8.61
N HIS A 77 1.31 -11.89 -9.48
CA HIS A 77 2.39 -12.78 -9.10
C HIS A 77 3.65 -12.47 -9.90
N LEU A 78 4.79 -12.99 -9.48
CA LEU A 78 6.04 -12.83 -10.19
C LEU A 78 6.40 -14.11 -10.92
N GLU A 79 6.93 -13.99 -12.14
CA GLU A 79 7.49 -15.07 -12.90
C GLU A 79 8.97 -14.79 -13.21
N LEU A 80 9.82 -15.76 -12.98
CA LEU A 80 11.25 -15.67 -13.27
C LEU A 80 11.57 -16.54 -14.48
N LYS A 81 12.08 -15.91 -15.55
CA LYS A 81 12.46 -16.59 -16.77
C LYS A 81 13.50 -17.68 -16.46
N ASP A 82 13.36 -18.84 -17.08
CA ASP A 82 14.21 -20.01 -16.93
C ASP A 82 14.18 -20.68 -15.52
N HIS A 83 13.25 -20.25 -14.63
CA HIS A 83 13.05 -20.81 -13.30
C HIS A 83 11.58 -21.21 -13.10
N PRO A 84 11.16 -22.37 -13.67
CA PRO A 84 9.75 -22.76 -13.69
C PRO A 84 9.19 -23.11 -12.31
N GLN A 85 10.00 -23.61 -11.36
CA GLN A 85 9.51 -23.96 -10.03
C GLN A 85 9.21 -22.70 -9.20
N ILE A 86 10.05 -21.68 -9.29
CA ILE A 86 9.82 -20.36 -8.66
C ILE A 86 8.54 -19.73 -9.24
N SER A 87 8.44 -19.65 -10.57
CA SER A 87 7.27 -19.10 -11.26
C SER A 87 5.98 -19.87 -10.93
N ARG A 88 6.08 -21.17 -10.76
CA ARG A 88 4.97 -22.01 -10.33
C ARG A 88 4.57 -21.70 -8.89
N ALA A 89 5.50 -21.67 -7.95
CA ALA A 89 5.22 -21.46 -6.53
C ALA A 89 4.57 -20.11 -6.27
N THR A 90 5.05 -19.03 -6.89
CA THR A 90 4.46 -17.69 -6.77
C THR A 90 3.02 -17.65 -7.30
N ARG A 91 2.77 -18.30 -8.43
CA ARG A 91 1.43 -18.42 -9.02
C ARG A 91 0.49 -19.24 -8.15
N GLU A 92 0.93 -20.41 -7.65
CA GLU A 92 0.13 -21.28 -6.76
C GLU A 92 -0.22 -20.57 -5.46
N SER A 93 0.70 -19.79 -4.89
CA SER A 93 0.46 -18.99 -3.70
C SER A 93 -0.68 -17.98 -3.90
N VAL A 94 -0.69 -17.29 -5.03
CA VAL A 94 -1.76 -16.33 -5.39
C VAL A 94 -3.07 -17.08 -5.67
N ALA A 95 -3.01 -18.20 -6.41
CA ALA A 95 -4.19 -19.02 -6.70
C ALA A 95 -4.87 -19.53 -5.43
N ALA A 96 -4.09 -20.00 -4.45
CA ALA A 96 -4.63 -20.46 -3.17
C ALA A 96 -5.40 -19.38 -2.40
N SER A 97 -4.92 -18.13 -2.44
CA SER A 97 -5.62 -16.99 -1.82
C SER A 97 -6.93 -16.66 -2.56
N ILE A 98 -6.93 -16.74 -3.89
CA ILE A 98 -8.12 -16.54 -4.71
C ILE A 98 -9.16 -17.64 -4.42
N ASP A 99 -8.75 -18.89 -4.36
CA ASP A 99 -9.63 -20.00 -4.10
C ASP A 99 -10.25 -19.93 -2.70
N ALA A 100 -9.46 -19.53 -1.69
CA ALA A 100 -9.96 -19.31 -0.34
C ALA A 100 -11.01 -18.18 -0.31
N PHE A 101 -10.71 -17.05 -0.93
CA PHE A 101 -11.63 -15.92 -1.01
C PHE A 101 -12.94 -16.29 -1.72
N LEU A 102 -12.87 -17.01 -2.85
CA LEU A 102 -14.06 -17.47 -3.57
C LEU A 102 -14.90 -18.45 -2.74
N ALA A 103 -14.27 -19.35 -1.99
CA ALA A 103 -14.95 -20.29 -1.12
C ALA A 103 -15.68 -19.60 0.05
N ASP A 104 -15.06 -18.58 0.64
CA ASP A 104 -15.60 -17.86 1.80
C ASP A 104 -16.71 -16.87 1.43
N HIS A 105 -16.73 -16.38 0.19
CA HIS A 105 -17.62 -15.32 -0.26
C HIS A 105 -18.56 -15.70 -1.41
N GLN A 106 -18.66 -16.96 -1.77
CA GLN A 106 -19.43 -17.44 -2.93
C GLN A 106 -20.87 -16.88 -2.93
N ASP A 107 -21.57 -16.96 -1.82
CA ASP A 107 -22.96 -16.49 -1.70
C ASP A 107 -23.06 -14.97 -1.92
N ALA A 108 -22.14 -14.19 -1.33
CA ALA A 108 -22.12 -12.74 -1.44
C ALA A 108 -21.70 -12.23 -2.83
N LEU A 109 -20.92 -13.00 -3.59
CA LEU A 109 -20.55 -12.68 -4.97
C LEU A 109 -21.72 -12.83 -5.94
N ASP A 110 -22.67 -13.72 -5.64
CA ASP A 110 -23.85 -14.01 -6.47
C ASP A 110 -25.05 -13.14 -6.11
N GLU A 111 -25.09 -12.56 -4.91
CA GLU A 111 -26.19 -11.69 -4.47
C GLU A 111 -26.04 -10.24 -4.99
N ASP A 112 -27.15 -9.55 -5.16
CA ASP A 112 -27.20 -8.11 -5.48
C ASP A 112 -27.05 -7.28 -4.19
N VAL A 113 -25.90 -7.41 -3.53
CA VAL A 113 -25.55 -6.71 -2.29
C VAL A 113 -24.96 -5.33 -2.56
N THR A 114 -25.17 -4.41 -1.64
CA THR A 114 -24.75 -3.00 -1.79
C THR A 114 -23.19 -2.87 -1.76
N ALA A 115 -22.52 -3.73 -1.02
CA ALA A 115 -21.06 -3.78 -0.95
C ALA A 115 -20.59 -5.21 -1.20
N LYS A 116 -20.00 -5.45 -2.38
CA LYS A 116 -19.46 -6.77 -2.74
C LYS A 116 -18.11 -7.01 -2.08
N PRO A 117 -17.81 -8.26 -1.73
CA PRO A 117 -16.45 -8.63 -1.33
C PRO A 117 -15.43 -8.25 -2.40
N GLU A 118 -14.22 -7.91 -1.97
CA GLU A 118 -13.12 -7.51 -2.85
C GLU A 118 -11.84 -8.21 -2.42
N LEU A 119 -11.05 -8.67 -3.38
CA LEU A 119 -9.72 -9.24 -3.16
C LEU A 119 -8.69 -8.51 -4.01
N ASN A 120 -7.65 -7.97 -3.36
CA ASN A 120 -6.49 -7.40 -4.02
C ASN A 120 -5.23 -8.09 -3.53
N ILE A 121 -4.51 -8.76 -4.43
CA ILE A 121 -3.22 -9.40 -4.16
C ILE A 121 -2.14 -8.66 -4.93
N ASN A 122 -1.20 -8.10 -4.20
CA ASN A 122 -0.09 -7.36 -4.76
C ASN A 122 1.22 -8.09 -4.46
N SER A 123 1.95 -8.50 -5.49
CA SER A 123 3.24 -9.17 -5.35
C SER A 123 4.36 -8.30 -5.92
N GLN A 124 5.48 -8.21 -5.18
CA GLN A 124 6.67 -7.47 -5.59
C GLN A 124 7.93 -8.15 -5.07
N ALA A 125 9.07 -7.87 -5.69
CA ALA A 125 10.35 -8.40 -5.23
C ALA A 125 10.82 -7.63 -3.99
N ALA A 126 10.96 -8.29 -2.84
CA ALA A 126 11.53 -7.70 -1.62
C ALA A 126 13.07 -7.71 -1.64
N SER A 127 13.64 -8.78 -2.17
CA SER A 127 15.10 -8.94 -2.41
C SER A 127 15.30 -9.73 -3.68
N ALA A 128 16.29 -9.38 -4.51
CA ALA A 128 16.51 -10.08 -5.77
C ALA A 128 17.96 -10.01 -6.25
N ASP A 129 18.66 -11.15 -6.28
CA ASP A 129 19.93 -11.35 -6.93
C ASP A 129 20.05 -12.77 -7.52
N GLN A 130 21.25 -13.13 -8.01
CA GLN A 130 21.52 -14.41 -8.66
C GLN A 130 21.43 -15.64 -7.73
N SER A 131 21.32 -15.45 -6.42
CA SER A 131 21.28 -16.54 -5.42
C SER A 131 19.93 -16.61 -4.68
N VAL A 132 19.28 -15.50 -4.48
CA VAL A 132 18.06 -15.41 -3.68
C VAL A 132 17.02 -14.48 -4.29
N LEU A 133 15.74 -14.86 -4.19
CA LEU A 133 14.60 -14.02 -4.51
C LEU A 133 13.63 -14.05 -3.32
N GLY A 134 13.29 -12.88 -2.79
CA GLY A 134 12.19 -12.68 -1.86
C GLY A 134 11.01 -12.06 -2.59
N VAL A 135 9.84 -12.69 -2.54
CA VAL A 135 8.59 -12.18 -3.13
C VAL A 135 7.64 -11.80 -2.01
N SER A 136 7.48 -10.53 -1.77
CA SER A 136 6.53 -9.98 -0.81
C SER A 136 5.15 -9.90 -1.45
N GLN A 137 4.13 -10.36 -0.70
CA GLN A 137 2.73 -10.29 -1.08
C GLN A 137 1.95 -9.53 -0.01
N GLN A 138 1.21 -8.53 -0.44
CA GLN A 138 0.16 -7.91 0.36
C GLN A 138 -1.18 -8.34 -0.18
N ILE A 139 -2.03 -8.87 0.68
CA ILE A 139 -3.36 -9.35 0.37
C ILE A 139 -4.33 -8.46 1.15
N TYR A 140 -5.16 -7.71 0.43
CA TYR A 140 -6.27 -6.98 0.99
C TYR A 140 -7.56 -7.71 0.66
N GLU A 141 -8.32 -8.03 1.69
CA GLU A 141 -9.63 -8.64 1.60
C GLU A 141 -10.68 -7.74 2.24
N PHE A 142 -11.75 -7.44 1.51
CA PHE A 142 -12.90 -6.72 2.02
C PHE A 142 -14.10 -7.66 2.03
N ALA A 143 -14.67 -7.89 3.20
CA ALA A 143 -15.77 -8.82 3.44
C ALA A 143 -17.15 -8.13 3.51
N GLY A 144 -17.30 -6.95 2.91
CA GLY A 144 -18.57 -6.22 2.87
C GLY A 144 -18.82 -5.27 4.05
N ALA A 145 -18.17 -5.44 5.20
CA ALA A 145 -18.33 -4.58 6.38
C ALA A 145 -17.01 -3.92 6.83
N SER A 146 -15.88 -4.62 6.69
CA SER A 146 -14.54 -4.14 7.00
C SER A 146 -13.54 -4.84 6.10
N GLY A 147 -12.40 -4.18 5.83
CA GLY A 147 -11.28 -4.79 5.13
C GLY A 147 -10.18 -5.18 6.12
N ALA A 148 -9.36 -6.15 5.74
CA ALA A 148 -8.16 -6.55 6.46
C ALA A 148 -7.00 -6.74 5.50
N ASN A 149 -5.79 -6.45 5.97
CA ASN A 149 -4.56 -6.73 5.24
C ASN A 149 -3.86 -7.92 5.88
N SER A 150 -3.38 -8.83 5.03
CA SER A 150 -2.42 -9.85 5.41
C SER A 150 -1.17 -9.76 4.54
N TYR A 151 -0.06 -10.22 5.10
CA TYR A 151 1.25 -10.04 4.51
C TYR A 151 2.03 -11.35 4.57
N ARG A 152 2.75 -11.66 3.49
CA ARG A 152 3.70 -12.78 3.49
C ARG A 152 4.84 -12.52 2.53
N THR A 153 5.98 -13.14 2.79
CA THR A 153 7.12 -13.15 1.88
C THR A 153 7.55 -14.58 1.62
N GLN A 154 7.47 -15.01 0.36
CA GLN A 154 8.03 -16.27 -0.10
C GLN A 154 9.50 -16.07 -0.43
N TRP A 155 10.34 -17.00 0.02
CA TRP A 155 11.76 -16.98 -0.24
C TRP A 155 12.18 -18.12 -1.17
N PHE A 156 13.12 -17.85 -2.07
CA PHE A 156 13.56 -18.79 -3.09
C PHE A 156 15.09 -18.82 -3.18
N ASP A 157 15.63 -20.03 -3.25
CA ASP A 157 16.99 -20.28 -3.73
C ASP A 157 16.95 -20.30 -5.27
N VAL A 158 17.46 -19.23 -5.89
CA VAL A 158 17.41 -19.05 -7.34
C VAL A 158 18.31 -20.09 -8.04
N GLN A 159 19.45 -20.45 -7.45
CA GLN A 159 20.37 -21.40 -8.05
C GLN A 159 19.82 -22.82 -8.09
N GLN A 160 18.97 -23.18 -7.12
CA GLN A 160 18.33 -24.49 -7.03
C GLN A 160 16.92 -24.50 -7.63
N ASP A 161 16.40 -23.35 -8.08
CA ASP A 161 15.02 -23.17 -8.57
C ASP A 161 13.98 -23.77 -7.59
N ARG A 162 14.08 -23.40 -6.29
CA ARG A 162 13.17 -23.92 -5.25
C ARG A 162 12.77 -22.86 -4.25
N GLU A 163 11.57 -23.05 -3.70
CA GLU A 163 11.14 -22.32 -2.50
C GLU A 163 11.91 -22.80 -1.27
N ILE A 164 12.22 -21.89 -0.36
CA ILE A 164 12.87 -22.15 0.92
C ILE A 164 12.03 -21.60 2.07
N PRO A 165 11.93 -22.33 3.19
CA PRO A 165 11.35 -21.79 4.42
C PRO A 165 12.12 -20.57 4.90
N THR A 166 11.45 -19.59 5.51
CA THR A 166 12.08 -18.39 6.08
C THR A 166 13.24 -18.72 7.03
N GLY A 167 13.14 -19.83 7.77
CA GLY A 167 14.21 -20.30 8.66
C GLY A 167 15.54 -20.62 7.95
N GLU A 168 15.54 -20.94 6.65
CA GLU A 168 16.79 -21.17 5.87
C GLU A 168 17.58 -19.87 5.60
N LEU A 169 17.00 -18.70 5.82
CA LEU A 169 17.73 -17.43 5.82
C LEU A 169 18.66 -17.29 7.03
N PHE A 170 18.51 -18.16 8.04
CA PHE A 170 19.30 -18.15 9.26
C PHE A 170 20.24 -19.35 9.30
N SER A 171 21.34 -19.20 10.05
CA SER A 171 22.44 -20.18 10.06
C SER A 171 22.09 -21.53 10.69
N SER A 172 21.03 -21.57 11.49
CA SER A 172 20.46 -22.78 12.08
C SER A 172 19.03 -22.53 12.56
N SER A 173 18.29 -23.61 12.92
CA SER A 173 16.97 -23.50 13.55
C SER A 173 17.03 -22.73 14.88
N GLU A 174 18.07 -22.93 15.69
CA GLU A 174 18.26 -22.19 16.95
C GLU A 174 18.49 -20.70 16.72
N ALA A 175 19.16 -20.32 15.61
CA ALA A 175 19.32 -18.92 15.23
C ALA A 175 17.97 -18.30 14.84
N TRP A 176 17.14 -19.02 14.12
CA TRP A 176 15.78 -18.58 13.79
C TRP A 176 14.90 -18.48 15.03
N ASP A 177 14.91 -19.47 15.93
CA ASP A 177 14.15 -19.44 17.19
C ASP A 177 14.58 -18.23 18.04
N HIS A 178 15.87 -17.90 18.06
CA HIS A 178 16.36 -16.73 18.79
C HIS A 178 15.84 -15.41 18.17
N VAL A 179 15.78 -15.32 16.85
CA VAL A 179 15.19 -14.15 16.16
C VAL A 179 13.71 -14.03 16.48
N ARG A 180 12.94 -15.12 16.43
CA ARG A 180 11.53 -15.13 16.82
C ARG A 180 11.31 -14.67 18.26
N GLN A 181 12.17 -15.12 19.19
CA GLN A 181 12.13 -14.66 20.57
C GLN A 181 12.37 -13.13 20.67
N MET A 182 13.37 -12.59 19.99
CA MET A 182 13.63 -11.15 19.97
C MET A 182 12.45 -10.35 19.42
N LEU A 183 11.77 -10.86 18.40
CA LEU A 183 10.55 -10.25 17.84
C LEU A 183 9.38 -10.30 18.85
N ALA A 184 9.20 -11.43 19.55
CA ALA A 184 8.20 -11.57 20.61
C ALA A 184 8.42 -10.58 21.76
N GLU A 185 9.66 -10.42 22.20
CA GLU A 185 10.04 -9.42 23.24
C GLU A 185 9.70 -8.00 22.76
N GLN A 186 9.97 -7.67 21.50
CA GLN A 186 9.62 -6.37 20.92
C GLN A 186 8.11 -6.18 20.83
N ALA A 187 7.36 -7.19 20.40
CA ALA A 187 5.90 -7.14 20.36
C ALA A 187 5.33 -6.86 21.75
N ASN A 188 5.75 -7.61 22.76
CA ASN A 188 5.32 -7.42 24.15
C ASN A 188 5.65 -6.02 24.73
N SER A 189 6.64 -5.32 24.18
CA SER A 189 6.99 -3.97 24.61
C SER A 189 6.10 -2.87 24.01
N LYS A 190 5.31 -3.18 22.99
CA LYS A 190 4.42 -2.22 22.33
C LYS A 190 3.09 -2.10 23.08
N ALA A 191 2.64 -0.86 23.33
CA ALA A 191 1.33 -0.61 23.92
C ALA A 191 0.21 -1.10 22.99
N GLY A 192 -0.84 -1.70 23.55
CA GLY A 192 -1.99 -2.19 22.79
C GLY A 192 -1.90 -3.64 22.34
N ILE A 193 -0.74 -4.28 22.49
CA ILE A 193 -0.58 -5.71 22.24
C ILE A 193 -0.81 -6.43 23.57
N ASP A 194 -1.93 -7.12 23.70
CA ASP A 194 -2.27 -7.95 24.86
C ASP A 194 -1.95 -9.41 24.52
N LEU A 195 -0.67 -9.73 24.54
CA LEU A 195 -0.21 -11.09 24.46
C LEU A 195 -0.10 -11.59 25.92
N GLU A 196 -1.08 -12.35 26.41
CA GLU A 196 -0.97 -13.05 27.70
C GLU A 196 0.35 -13.85 27.72
N SER A 197 1.41 -13.27 28.29
CA SER A 197 2.76 -13.85 28.47
C SER A 197 3.28 -14.64 27.23
N VAL A 198 3.36 -14.01 26.07
CA VAL A 198 3.88 -14.68 24.87
C VAL A 198 5.38 -14.81 24.97
N THR A 199 5.79 -16.01 25.26
CA THR A 199 7.20 -16.43 25.10
C THR A 199 7.52 -16.69 23.63
N ASP A 200 6.50 -16.78 22.76
CA ASP A 200 6.64 -17.08 21.33
C ASP A 200 5.54 -16.41 20.51
N LEU A 201 5.87 -15.83 19.36
CA LEU A 201 4.89 -15.32 18.40
C LEU A 201 4.18 -16.47 17.70
N PRO A 202 2.89 -16.33 17.34
CA PRO A 202 2.25 -17.26 16.41
C PRO A 202 3.12 -17.44 15.15
N GLU A 203 3.11 -18.63 14.55
CA GLU A 203 3.92 -18.92 13.35
C GLU A 203 3.56 -17.93 12.22
N GLU A 204 2.29 -17.68 12.06
CA GLU A 204 1.72 -16.76 11.06
C GLU A 204 2.18 -15.30 11.26
N ALA A 205 2.58 -14.92 12.47
CA ALA A 205 3.10 -13.58 12.75
C ALA A 205 4.50 -13.33 12.16
N THR A 206 5.13 -14.36 11.62
CA THR A 206 6.43 -14.29 10.95
C THR A 206 6.38 -14.71 9.48
N ASP A 207 5.20 -14.67 8.87
CA ASP A 207 5.02 -14.99 7.45
C ASP A 207 5.61 -13.90 6.52
N ASP A 208 5.67 -12.65 6.99
CA ASP A 208 6.24 -11.54 6.23
C ASP A 208 7.58 -11.06 6.82
N VAL A 209 8.61 -11.86 6.65
CA VAL A 209 9.99 -11.51 7.00
C VAL A 209 10.70 -10.89 5.80
N GLN A 210 11.20 -9.68 5.95
CA GLN A 210 11.93 -8.93 4.93
C GLN A 210 13.16 -8.25 5.52
N PHE A 211 14.04 -7.75 4.64
CA PHE A 211 15.16 -6.89 5.03
C PHE A 211 14.91 -5.45 4.54
N THR A 212 15.44 -4.49 5.26
CA THR A 212 15.47 -3.08 4.85
C THR A 212 16.79 -2.75 4.16
N THR A 213 16.86 -1.62 3.50
CA THR A 213 18.11 -1.12 2.88
C THR A 213 19.20 -0.81 3.89
N SER A 214 18.85 -0.56 5.16
CA SER A 214 19.81 -0.46 6.27
C SER A 214 20.30 -1.83 6.77
N GLY A 215 19.77 -2.93 6.23
CA GLY A 215 20.10 -4.29 6.64
C GLY A 215 19.30 -4.81 7.84
N ASP A 216 18.35 -4.03 8.36
CA ASP A 216 17.52 -4.47 9.48
C ASP A 216 16.52 -5.53 9.02
N LEU A 217 16.19 -6.46 9.93
CA LEU A 217 15.08 -7.38 9.72
C LEU A 217 13.76 -6.66 10.03
N ARG A 218 12.81 -6.74 9.12
CA ARG A 218 11.47 -6.21 9.28
C ARG A 218 10.45 -7.32 9.13
N VAL A 219 9.49 -7.36 10.05
CA VAL A 219 8.36 -8.28 10.02
C VAL A 219 7.08 -7.48 10.10
N GLN A 220 6.21 -7.69 9.14
CA GLN A 220 4.90 -7.05 9.10
C GLN A 220 3.86 -8.12 9.47
N VAL A 221 3.11 -7.86 10.53
CA VAL A 221 2.18 -8.82 11.11
C VAL A 221 0.77 -8.51 10.65
N ASP A 222 0.03 -9.53 10.28
CA ASP A 222 -1.36 -9.42 9.80
C ASP A 222 -2.24 -8.66 10.79
N GLU A 223 -3.14 -7.85 10.24
CA GLU A 223 -4.15 -7.17 11.05
C GLU A 223 -5.00 -8.19 11.80
N TYR A 224 -5.34 -7.87 13.04
CA TYR A 224 -6.10 -8.70 13.98
C TYR A 224 -5.40 -9.98 14.50
N LEU A 225 -4.16 -10.26 14.08
CA LEU A 225 -3.47 -11.48 14.53
C LEU A 225 -2.95 -11.37 15.96
N ILE A 226 -2.29 -10.27 16.31
CA ILE A 226 -1.68 -10.03 17.64
C ILE A 226 -2.19 -8.78 18.34
N ALA A 227 -3.01 -7.97 17.69
CA ALA A 227 -3.60 -6.76 18.25
C ALA A 227 -4.98 -6.51 17.64
N PRO A 228 -5.87 -5.73 18.32
CA PRO A 228 -7.11 -5.27 17.70
C PRO A 228 -6.85 -4.50 16.40
N GLY A 229 -7.73 -4.61 15.41
CA GLY A 229 -7.60 -3.92 14.13
C GLY A 229 -7.54 -2.38 14.23
N SER A 230 -7.95 -1.80 15.37
CA SER A 230 -7.76 -0.37 15.67
C SER A 230 -6.30 0.06 15.80
N GLU A 231 -5.39 -0.88 16.03
CA GLU A 231 -3.94 -0.64 16.08
C GLU A 231 -3.30 -0.66 14.67
N GLY A 232 -4.05 -1.10 13.64
CA GLY A 232 -3.56 -1.22 12.28
C GLY A 232 -2.53 -2.32 12.10
N THR A 233 -1.70 -2.22 11.08
CA THR A 233 -0.61 -3.15 10.81
C THR A 233 0.50 -3.01 11.85
N ILE A 234 0.86 -4.10 12.52
CA ILE A 234 1.99 -4.14 13.44
C ILE A 234 3.27 -4.42 12.66
N VAL A 235 4.27 -3.55 12.81
CA VAL A 235 5.61 -3.74 12.25
C VAL A 235 6.61 -3.96 13.38
N LEU A 236 7.32 -5.09 13.33
CA LEU A 236 8.43 -5.43 14.21
C LEU A 236 9.73 -5.27 13.41
N GLN A 237 10.79 -4.78 14.05
CA GLN A 237 12.07 -4.53 13.38
C GLN A 237 13.24 -4.82 14.32
N LEU A 238 14.21 -5.56 13.83
CA LEU A 238 15.46 -5.82 14.55
C LEU A 238 16.63 -5.19 13.77
N ASP A 239 17.44 -4.41 14.47
CA ASP A 239 18.62 -3.77 13.87
C ASP A 239 19.58 -4.81 13.25
N ALA A 240 20.21 -4.47 12.14
CA ALA A 240 21.16 -5.33 11.42
C ALA A 240 22.21 -5.95 12.34
N GLY A 241 22.81 -5.16 13.23
CA GLY A 241 23.82 -5.64 14.19
C GLY A 241 23.34 -6.72 15.15
N ARG A 242 22.04 -6.88 15.37
CA ARG A 242 21.48 -7.95 16.20
C ARG A 242 21.32 -9.27 15.47
N ILE A 243 21.25 -9.23 14.14
CA ILE A 243 20.94 -10.40 13.30
C ILE A 243 22.13 -10.87 12.45
N ASP A 244 23.14 -10.04 12.17
CA ASP A 244 24.24 -10.34 11.24
C ASP A 244 24.94 -11.68 11.54
N GLY A 245 25.19 -12.01 12.80
CA GLY A 245 25.78 -13.25 13.23
C GLY A 245 24.85 -14.47 13.14
N LEU A 246 23.58 -14.26 12.89
CA LEU A 246 22.54 -15.30 12.85
C LEU A 246 22.16 -15.69 11.41
N LEU A 247 22.56 -14.91 10.40
CA LEU A 247 22.18 -15.15 9.01
C LEU A 247 23.00 -16.30 8.36
N SER A 248 22.33 -17.05 7.49
CA SER A 248 22.96 -17.98 6.54
C SER A 248 23.58 -17.22 5.36
N ASP A 249 24.22 -17.92 4.41
CA ASP A 249 24.70 -17.30 3.17
C ASP A 249 23.54 -16.75 2.32
N LEU A 250 22.41 -17.47 2.25
CA LEU A 250 21.18 -16.97 1.60
C LEU A 250 20.59 -15.76 2.33
N GLY A 251 20.58 -15.77 3.66
CA GLY A 251 20.12 -14.63 4.44
C GLY A 251 20.97 -13.37 4.24
N ARG A 252 22.29 -13.51 4.16
CA ARG A 252 23.20 -12.39 3.83
C ARG A 252 22.99 -11.90 2.40
N ALA A 253 22.76 -12.81 1.45
CA ALA A 253 22.43 -12.43 0.07
C ALA A 253 21.11 -11.68 0.01
N ALA A 254 20.06 -12.15 0.73
CA ALA A 254 18.77 -11.48 0.84
C ALA A 254 18.90 -10.07 1.44
N GLN A 255 19.65 -9.93 2.55
CA GLN A 255 19.93 -8.65 3.20
C GLN A 255 20.68 -7.67 2.28
N GLY A 256 21.63 -8.19 1.47
CA GLY A 256 22.47 -7.38 0.55
C GLY A 256 21.81 -7.07 -0.79
N SER A 257 20.65 -7.63 -1.10
CA SER A 257 19.97 -7.52 -2.39
C SER A 257 18.53 -6.97 -2.29
N VAL A 258 18.27 -6.22 -1.23
CA VAL A 258 16.96 -5.56 -1.05
C VAL A 258 16.63 -4.73 -2.28
N VAL A 259 15.44 -4.94 -2.82
CA VAL A 259 14.92 -4.16 -3.95
C VAL A 259 14.29 -2.90 -3.37
N GLU A 260 14.92 -1.77 -3.67
CA GLU A 260 14.27 -0.49 -3.42
C GLU A 260 13.18 -0.29 -4.48
N HIS A 261 11.97 -0.38 -4.05
CA HIS A 261 10.86 0.18 -4.81
C HIS A 261 10.93 1.70 -4.56
N ASP A 262 11.68 2.38 -5.42
CA ASP A 262 12.02 3.81 -5.38
C ASP A 262 11.68 4.55 -4.06
N ALA A 263 12.46 4.32 -3.01
CA ALA A 263 12.57 5.25 -1.92
C ALA A 263 13.36 6.46 -2.45
N ALA A 264 12.80 7.66 -2.28
CA ALA A 264 13.44 8.89 -2.70
C ALA A 264 14.93 8.94 -2.27
N PRO A 265 15.83 9.50 -3.09
CA PRO A 265 17.26 9.58 -2.77
C PRO A 265 17.44 10.26 -1.41
N THR A 266 18.18 9.58 -0.53
CA THR A 266 18.65 10.17 0.72
C THR A 266 19.49 11.40 0.34
N PRO A 267 19.25 12.60 0.90
CA PRO A 267 20.10 13.75 0.62
C PRO A 267 21.51 13.40 1.10
N GLU A 268 22.50 13.50 0.20
CA GLU A 268 23.91 13.37 0.55
C GLU A 268 24.27 14.37 1.64
N PRO A 269 25.06 13.99 2.67
CA PRO A 269 25.53 14.92 3.67
C PRO A 269 26.41 15.97 2.99
N VAL A 270 26.05 17.24 3.14
CA VAL A 270 26.83 18.38 2.65
C VAL A 270 28.21 18.30 3.33
N PRO A 271 29.35 18.38 2.60
CA PRO A 271 30.69 18.32 3.18
C PRO A 271 30.84 19.45 4.20
N GLY A 272 31.25 19.07 5.41
CA GLY A 272 31.42 19.97 6.53
C GLY A 272 32.42 21.08 6.24
N THR A 273 32.03 22.30 6.58
CA THR A 273 32.96 23.39 6.89
C THR A 273 33.33 23.31 8.36
N SER A 274 34.61 23.22 8.60
CA SER A 274 35.30 23.11 9.87
C SER A 274 34.97 24.25 10.86
N GLU A 275 34.97 23.86 12.11
CA GLU A 275 34.92 24.61 13.35
C GLU A 275 35.65 25.98 13.35
N SER A 276 35.03 26.99 13.99
CA SER A 276 35.69 27.73 15.09
C SER A 276 34.73 28.75 15.72
N ASP A 277 34.79 28.73 17.05
CA ASP A 277 34.58 29.80 18.02
C ASP A 277 33.18 30.11 18.61
N SER A 278 33.23 29.89 19.90
CA SER A 278 32.40 30.29 21.02
C SER A 278 31.69 31.66 20.91
N ALA A 279 30.37 31.67 21.14
CA ALA A 279 29.69 32.80 21.77
C ALA A 279 28.36 32.34 22.41
N THR A 280 28.08 32.89 23.57
CA THR A 280 26.98 32.72 24.52
C THR A 280 25.57 32.84 23.95
N PRO A 281 24.53 32.23 24.56
CA PRO A 281 23.20 32.09 24.00
C PRO A 281 22.36 33.37 24.19
N GLU A 282 21.94 33.98 23.13
CA GLU A 282 20.77 34.85 23.09
C GLU A 282 19.58 34.05 22.58
N GLU A 283 18.46 34.14 23.28
CA GLU A 283 17.18 33.53 22.94
C GLU A 283 16.65 34.10 21.60
N GLU A 284 16.90 33.42 20.48
CA GLU A 284 16.16 33.66 19.24
C GLU A 284 14.99 32.70 19.15
N GLN A 285 13.78 33.25 19.22
CA GLN A 285 12.56 32.59 18.84
C GLN A 285 12.65 32.22 17.35
N GLN A 286 13.07 30.97 17.05
CA GLN A 286 12.96 30.42 15.71
C GLN A 286 11.48 30.23 15.36
N GLN A 287 10.98 31.15 14.55
CA GLN A 287 9.75 30.91 13.78
C GLN A 287 9.99 29.69 12.88
N ASN A 288 9.31 28.58 13.22
CA ASN A 288 9.22 27.40 12.36
C ASN A 288 8.47 27.79 11.07
N THR A 289 9.20 28.13 10.03
CA THR A 289 8.64 28.22 8.68
C THR A 289 8.38 26.79 8.21
N PRO A 290 7.14 26.42 7.84
CA PRO A 290 6.85 25.09 7.32
C PRO A 290 7.71 24.80 6.09
N ALA A 291 8.26 23.60 5.99
CA ALA A 291 8.98 23.16 4.79
C ALA A 291 8.02 23.29 3.58
N GLN A 292 8.41 24.10 2.61
CA GLN A 292 7.60 24.37 1.42
C GLN A 292 7.66 23.13 0.51
N VAL A 293 6.50 22.71 -0.01
CA VAL A 293 6.40 21.75 -1.12
C VAL A 293 7.24 22.29 -2.29
N PRO A 294 8.07 21.44 -2.97
CA PRO A 294 8.87 21.90 -4.10
C PRO A 294 8.05 22.68 -5.11
N GLU A 295 8.57 23.84 -5.58
CA GLU A 295 7.91 24.67 -6.60
C GLU A 295 7.81 23.88 -7.92
N ALA A 296 6.68 23.18 -8.12
CA ALA A 296 6.34 22.70 -9.45
C ALA A 296 6.05 23.89 -10.36
N SER A 297 6.38 23.77 -11.65
CA SER A 297 6.15 24.79 -12.67
C SER A 297 4.80 25.50 -12.48
N GLN A 298 4.83 26.82 -12.34
CA GLN A 298 3.62 27.64 -12.10
C GLN A 298 2.75 27.62 -13.36
N VAL A 299 1.77 26.70 -13.37
CA VAL A 299 0.71 26.70 -14.39
C VAL A 299 -0.33 27.73 -13.95
N ASP A 300 -0.65 28.69 -14.84
CA ASP A 300 -1.74 29.63 -14.60
C ASP A 300 -3.08 28.99 -14.95
N CYS A 301 -3.80 28.52 -13.95
CA CYS A 301 -5.09 27.86 -14.11
C CYS A 301 -6.24 28.80 -14.52
N ARG A 302 -5.98 30.12 -14.66
CA ARG A 302 -6.94 31.04 -15.30
C ARG A 302 -6.89 30.97 -16.81
N GLU A 303 -5.78 30.48 -17.37
CA GLU A 303 -5.57 30.35 -18.81
C GLU A 303 -5.57 28.87 -19.24
N ALA A 304 -4.98 27.99 -18.46
CA ALA A 304 -4.92 26.55 -18.71
C ALA A 304 -6.18 25.85 -18.21
N LYS A 305 -6.62 24.80 -18.92
CA LYS A 305 -7.70 23.92 -18.45
C LYS A 305 -7.21 22.98 -17.36
N CYS A 306 -6.92 23.55 -16.18
CA CYS A 306 -6.46 22.75 -15.04
C CYS A 306 -7.54 21.81 -14.51
N VAL A 307 -7.11 20.64 -14.04
CA VAL A 307 -7.91 19.68 -13.26
C VAL A 307 -7.07 19.10 -12.13
N ALA A 308 -7.65 18.87 -10.97
CA ALA A 308 -6.96 18.22 -9.86
C ALA A 308 -7.31 16.74 -9.80
N LEU A 309 -6.29 15.87 -9.90
CA LEU A 309 -6.43 14.45 -9.58
C LEU A 309 -6.28 14.29 -8.07
N THR A 310 -7.28 13.73 -7.41
CA THR A 310 -7.27 13.56 -5.95
C THR A 310 -7.59 12.12 -5.57
N PHE A 311 -6.89 11.63 -4.54
CA PHE A 311 -6.97 10.25 -4.08
C PHE A 311 -7.23 10.22 -2.58
N ASP A 312 -8.27 9.50 -2.15
CA ASP A 312 -8.69 9.37 -0.76
C ASP A 312 -8.33 8.00 -0.19
N ASP A 313 -8.39 7.89 1.15
CA ASP A 313 -8.22 6.69 1.97
C ASP A 313 -6.80 6.11 2.05
N GLY A 314 -5.88 6.55 1.22
CA GLY A 314 -4.51 6.08 1.20
C GLY A 314 -3.65 6.48 2.42
N PRO A 315 -2.36 6.13 2.34
CA PRO A 315 -1.75 5.28 1.33
C PRO A 315 -2.10 3.80 1.50
N GLY A 316 -2.50 3.15 0.41
CA GLY A 316 -2.79 1.72 0.34
C GLY A 316 -1.66 0.89 -0.29
N ALA A 317 -1.94 -0.40 -0.52
CA ALA A 317 -1.03 -1.33 -1.18
C ALA A 317 -0.63 -0.88 -2.58
N SER A 318 -1.58 -0.31 -3.31
CA SER A 318 -1.39 0.09 -4.71
C SER A 318 -0.83 1.50 -4.87
N THR A 319 -0.69 2.27 -3.78
CA THR A 319 -0.23 3.68 -3.84
C THR A 319 1.17 3.81 -4.42
N GLY A 320 2.07 2.87 -4.13
CA GLY A 320 3.42 2.86 -4.72
C GLY A 320 3.41 2.84 -6.26
N TYR A 321 2.58 1.99 -6.86
CA TYR A 321 2.40 1.89 -8.32
C TYR A 321 1.71 3.12 -8.91
N LEU A 322 0.79 3.73 -8.15
CA LEU A 322 0.20 5.00 -8.54
C LEU A 322 1.26 6.09 -8.64
N LEU A 323 2.13 6.20 -7.64
CA LEU A 323 3.24 7.16 -7.65
C LEU A 323 4.18 6.92 -8.83
N ASP A 324 4.54 5.66 -9.16
CA ASP A 324 5.32 5.33 -10.35
C ASP A 324 4.66 5.82 -11.64
N SER A 325 3.35 5.60 -11.75
CA SER A 325 2.56 6.04 -12.90
C SER A 325 2.51 7.56 -13.03
N LEU A 326 2.27 8.27 -11.92
CA LEU A 326 2.24 9.74 -11.87
C LEU A 326 3.60 10.33 -12.24
N LYS A 327 4.69 9.77 -11.70
CA LYS A 327 6.08 10.15 -12.01
C LYS A 327 6.40 9.95 -13.49
N LYS A 328 6.07 8.77 -14.03
CA LYS A 328 6.27 8.44 -15.47
C LYS A 328 5.54 9.43 -16.39
N GLU A 329 4.33 9.81 -16.01
CA GLU A 329 3.52 10.76 -16.77
C GLU A 329 3.87 12.23 -16.48
N GLY A 330 4.71 12.50 -15.49
CA GLY A 330 5.09 13.86 -15.06
C GLY A 330 3.92 14.66 -14.52
N VAL A 331 3.01 14.01 -13.76
CA VAL A 331 1.76 14.60 -13.28
C VAL A 331 1.74 14.64 -11.76
N PRO A 332 1.61 15.83 -11.14
CA PRO A 332 1.38 15.93 -9.71
C PRO A 332 -0.09 15.63 -9.35
N ALA A 333 -0.33 15.20 -8.11
CA ALA A 333 -1.66 14.91 -7.58
C ALA A 333 -1.79 15.36 -6.12
N THR A 334 -3.01 15.24 -5.56
CA THR A 334 -3.26 15.49 -4.14
C THR A 334 -3.83 14.23 -3.49
N PHE A 335 -3.25 13.82 -2.37
CA PHE A 335 -3.64 12.63 -1.60
C PHE A 335 -4.25 13.05 -0.28
N PHE A 336 -5.48 12.65 0.01
CA PHE A 336 -6.13 12.83 1.30
C PHE A 336 -6.01 11.53 2.10
N VAL A 337 -5.05 11.50 3.02
CA VAL A 337 -4.66 10.28 3.72
C VAL A 337 -5.40 10.09 5.02
N VAL A 338 -5.75 8.84 5.36
CA VAL A 338 -6.29 8.49 6.67
C VAL A 338 -5.16 8.17 7.66
N GLY A 339 -5.39 8.50 8.94
CA GLY A 339 -4.34 8.43 9.96
C GLY A 339 -3.62 7.09 10.09
N PRO A 340 -4.31 5.95 10.24
CA PRO A 340 -3.67 4.64 10.36
C PRO A 340 -2.81 4.27 9.15
N ASN A 341 -3.29 4.55 7.93
CA ASN A 341 -2.54 4.29 6.70
C ASN A 341 -1.29 5.17 6.58
N ALA A 342 -1.41 6.45 7.00
CA ALA A 342 -0.28 7.37 7.08
C ALA A 342 0.79 6.87 8.07
N GLN A 343 0.38 6.40 9.25
CA GLN A 343 1.28 5.84 10.26
C GLN A 343 1.94 4.53 9.80
N ALA A 344 1.17 3.67 9.13
CA ALA A 344 1.66 2.38 8.65
C ALA A 344 2.66 2.51 7.49
N ARG A 345 2.55 3.56 6.66
CA ARG A 345 3.35 3.73 5.44
C ARG A 345 4.00 5.10 5.33
N PRO A 346 4.78 5.55 6.33
CA PRO A 346 5.37 6.89 6.35
C PRO A 346 6.34 7.12 5.18
N GLN A 347 6.95 6.05 4.65
CA GLN A 347 7.80 6.13 3.46
C GLN A 347 7.03 6.57 2.21
N LEU A 348 5.76 6.16 2.04
CA LEU A 348 4.95 6.60 0.90
C LEU A 348 4.57 8.09 1.03
N LEU A 349 4.33 8.60 2.24
CA LEU A 349 4.11 10.03 2.45
C LEU A 349 5.37 10.84 2.10
N ARG A 350 6.55 10.39 2.54
CA ARG A 350 7.82 11.00 2.15
C ARG A 350 8.02 10.99 0.64
N ARG A 351 7.67 9.88 0.00
CA ARG A 351 7.73 9.74 -1.45
C ARG A 351 6.77 10.69 -2.16
N MET A 352 5.51 10.78 -1.72
CA MET A 352 4.53 11.75 -2.23
C MET A 352 5.09 13.18 -2.17
N GLN A 353 5.67 13.57 -1.05
CA GLN A 353 6.27 14.88 -0.87
C GLN A 353 7.47 15.10 -1.81
N ALA A 354 8.40 14.15 -1.87
CA ALA A 354 9.61 14.24 -2.69
C ALA A 354 9.30 14.30 -4.20
N GLU A 355 8.24 13.63 -4.65
CA GLU A 355 7.78 13.63 -6.04
C GLU A 355 6.85 14.82 -6.37
N GLY A 356 6.65 15.74 -5.41
CA GLY A 356 5.93 16.99 -5.63
C GLY A 356 4.41 16.87 -5.56
N HIS A 357 3.89 15.80 -4.96
CA HIS A 357 2.47 15.66 -4.67
C HIS A 357 2.08 16.44 -3.41
N GLN A 358 0.79 16.78 -3.27
CA GLN A 358 0.23 17.41 -2.09
C GLN A 358 -0.42 16.37 -1.19
N ILE A 359 -0.25 16.51 0.13
CA ILE A 359 -0.85 15.63 1.12
C ILE A 359 -1.89 16.44 1.92
N GLY A 360 -3.12 15.95 1.95
CA GLY A 360 -4.24 16.46 2.73
C GLY A 360 -4.66 15.49 3.84
N ASN A 361 -5.45 15.97 4.78
CA ASN A 361 -5.96 15.23 5.92
C ASN A 361 -7.36 14.66 5.60
N HIS A 362 -7.52 13.31 5.73
CA HIS A 362 -8.81 12.63 5.53
C HIS A 362 -9.38 12.05 6.83
N THR A 363 -9.09 12.67 7.97
CA THR A 363 -9.38 12.23 9.33
C THR A 363 -8.60 10.99 9.77
N PHE A 364 -8.64 10.65 11.05
CA PHE A 364 -7.89 9.52 11.55
C PHE A 364 -8.59 8.18 11.26
N SER A 365 -9.85 8.05 11.66
CA SER A 365 -10.58 6.78 11.60
C SER A 365 -11.70 6.75 10.54
N HIS A 366 -11.67 7.68 9.58
CA HIS A 366 -12.64 7.77 8.48
C HIS A 366 -14.11 7.79 8.93
N ARG A 367 -14.39 8.38 10.11
CA ARG A 367 -15.76 8.51 10.64
C ARG A 367 -16.46 9.74 10.05
N SER A 368 -17.77 9.65 9.88
CA SER A 368 -18.60 10.81 9.48
C SER A 368 -18.51 11.90 10.55
N LEU A 369 -17.88 13.03 10.22
CA LEU A 369 -17.64 14.13 11.17
C LEU A 369 -18.91 14.71 11.80
N PRO A 370 -20.04 14.89 11.08
CA PRO A 370 -21.30 15.34 11.69
C PRO A 370 -21.87 14.44 12.79
N ALA A 371 -21.45 13.17 12.84
CA ALA A 371 -21.88 12.23 13.86
C ALA A 371 -21.04 12.28 15.16
N LEU A 372 -19.98 13.10 15.18
CA LEU A 372 -19.02 13.19 16.27
C LEU A 372 -19.26 14.41 17.15
N ALA A 373 -18.88 14.32 18.43
CA ALA A 373 -18.77 15.50 19.27
C ALA A 373 -17.61 16.40 18.80
N SER A 374 -17.71 17.70 19.04
CA SER A 374 -16.71 18.69 18.59
C SER A 374 -15.28 18.35 18.99
N SER A 375 -15.08 17.83 20.20
CA SER A 375 -13.76 17.40 20.69
C SER A 375 -13.23 16.16 19.95
N GLU A 376 -14.11 15.29 19.49
CA GLU A 376 -13.72 14.12 18.69
C GLU A 376 -13.34 14.54 17.27
N VAL A 377 -14.09 15.47 16.64
CA VAL A 377 -13.72 16.03 15.34
C VAL A 377 -12.31 16.62 15.39
N ALA A 378 -12.02 17.46 16.39
CA ALA A 378 -10.68 18.03 16.56
C ALA A 378 -9.60 16.95 16.74
N LYS A 379 -9.90 15.90 17.50
CA LYS A 379 -8.97 14.77 17.72
C LYS A 379 -8.72 13.95 16.44
N GLU A 380 -9.74 13.70 15.64
CA GLU A 380 -9.63 13.01 14.35
C GLU A 380 -8.65 13.75 13.41
N LEU A 381 -8.78 15.06 13.32
CA LEU A 381 -7.91 15.89 12.47
C LEU A 381 -6.49 15.97 13.03
N LEU A 382 -6.35 16.25 14.34
CA LEU A 382 -5.04 16.40 14.97
C LEU A 382 -4.17 15.14 14.84
N ARG A 383 -4.74 13.96 15.12
CA ARG A 383 -4.00 12.70 15.02
C ARG A 383 -3.51 12.40 13.61
N THR A 384 -4.28 12.77 12.60
CA THR A 384 -3.86 12.59 11.20
C THR A 384 -2.78 13.59 10.82
N ASP A 385 -2.89 14.85 11.24
CA ASP A 385 -1.85 15.85 11.04
C ASP A 385 -0.54 15.47 11.76
N GLU A 386 -0.62 14.87 12.93
CA GLU A 386 0.53 14.30 13.64
C GLU A 386 1.19 13.17 12.85
N ALA A 387 0.40 12.26 12.27
CA ALA A 387 0.91 11.18 11.43
C ALA A 387 1.61 11.73 10.17
N ILE A 388 0.99 12.68 9.47
CA ILE A 388 1.56 13.33 8.28
C ILE A 388 2.86 14.07 8.66
N SER A 389 2.84 14.88 9.71
CA SER A 389 4.00 15.69 10.11
C SER A 389 5.16 14.84 10.63
N SER A 390 4.89 13.77 11.34
CA SER A 390 5.90 12.82 11.78
C SER A 390 6.61 12.13 10.61
N ALA A 391 5.88 11.87 9.52
CA ALA A 391 6.44 11.24 8.34
C ALA A 391 7.23 12.22 7.45
N THR A 392 6.76 13.46 7.30
CA THR A 392 7.20 14.38 6.24
C THR A 392 7.82 15.68 6.75
N GLY A 393 7.70 16.00 8.05
CA GLY A 393 8.01 17.32 8.60
C GLY A 393 7.05 18.42 8.13
N TYR A 394 5.98 18.06 7.40
CA TYR A 394 5.00 18.97 6.81
C TYR A 394 3.65 18.83 7.51
N SER A 395 2.96 19.93 7.76
CA SER A 395 1.58 19.92 8.28
C SER A 395 0.60 20.11 7.15
N SER A 396 -0.45 19.27 7.09
CA SER A 396 -1.49 19.43 6.09
C SER A 396 -2.20 20.77 6.22
N THR A 397 -2.50 21.38 5.09
CA THR A 397 -3.24 22.66 5.01
C THR A 397 -4.65 22.47 4.46
N LEU A 398 -5.01 21.24 4.10
CA LEU A 398 -6.28 20.88 3.48
C LEU A 398 -6.92 19.72 4.26
N VAL A 399 -8.24 19.75 4.36
CA VAL A 399 -9.05 18.67 4.93
C VAL A 399 -10.08 18.22 3.90
N ARG A 400 -10.24 16.92 3.72
CA ARG A 400 -11.41 16.36 3.05
C ARG A 400 -12.19 15.52 4.07
N PRO A 401 -13.42 15.90 4.43
CA PRO A 401 -14.22 15.11 5.36
C PRO A 401 -14.66 13.80 4.69
N PRO A 402 -14.60 12.66 5.40
CA PRO A 402 -15.13 11.39 4.91
C PRO A 402 -16.58 11.53 4.38
N TYR A 403 -16.84 10.86 3.25
CA TYR A 403 -18.15 10.91 2.56
C TYR A 403 -18.57 12.32 2.07
N GLY A 404 -17.66 13.29 2.07
CA GLY A 404 -17.99 14.70 1.86
C GLY A 404 -18.87 15.28 2.99
N ALA A 405 -19.01 14.57 4.10
CA ALA A 405 -19.96 14.89 5.16
C ALA A 405 -19.44 16.01 6.07
N HIS A 406 -20.08 17.17 6.02
CA HIS A 406 -19.83 18.30 6.90
C HIS A 406 -21.13 19.03 7.26
N ASN A 407 -21.12 19.82 8.30
CA ASN A 407 -22.20 20.70 8.73
C ASN A 407 -21.62 21.96 9.39
N LYS A 408 -22.49 22.90 9.78
CA LYS A 408 -22.04 24.17 10.38
C LYS A 408 -21.22 24.01 11.67
N ASP A 409 -21.39 22.92 12.40
CA ASP A 409 -20.63 22.66 13.63
C ASP A 409 -19.24 22.16 13.29
N VAL A 410 -19.11 21.24 12.33
CA VAL A 410 -17.84 20.79 11.75
C VAL A 410 -17.10 21.99 11.13
N ASP A 411 -17.78 22.80 10.32
CA ASP A 411 -17.19 23.95 9.61
C ASP A 411 -16.57 24.97 10.58
N ARG A 412 -17.11 25.12 11.80
CA ARG A 412 -16.55 26.02 12.82
C ARG A 412 -15.31 25.45 13.52
N ILE A 413 -15.17 24.14 13.54
CA ILE A 413 -14.08 23.45 14.24
C ILE A 413 -12.85 23.31 13.33
N VAL A 414 -13.10 23.01 12.03
CA VAL A 414 -12.02 22.77 11.07
C VAL A 414 -11.26 24.06 10.77
N THR A 415 -9.97 24.05 11.05
CA THR A 415 -9.07 25.20 10.86
C THR A 415 -8.47 25.31 9.47
N SER A 416 -8.78 24.37 8.59
CA SER A 416 -8.34 24.30 7.19
C SER A 416 -9.51 24.40 6.22
N PRO A 417 -9.30 24.73 4.94
CA PRO A 417 -10.32 24.61 3.90
C PRO A 417 -10.79 23.18 3.74
N LEU A 418 -12.08 23.00 3.49
CA LEU A 418 -12.69 21.72 3.17
C LEU A 418 -12.68 21.53 1.65
N ILE A 419 -11.94 20.54 1.16
CA ILE A 419 -11.82 20.25 -0.27
C ILE A 419 -12.66 19.02 -0.61
N LEU A 420 -13.74 19.25 -1.36
CA LEU A 420 -14.61 18.21 -1.88
C LEU A 420 -14.29 17.97 -3.37
N TRP A 421 -15.27 17.56 -4.16
CA TRP A 421 -15.12 17.23 -5.58
C TRP A 421 -16.38 17.63 -6.35
N ASP A 422 -16.24 17.79 -7.65
CA ASP A 422 -17.35 17.95 -8.61
C ASP A 422 -17.40 16.83 -9.64
N VAL A 423 -16.40 15.92 -9.62
CA VAL A 423 -16.38 14.69 -10.43
C VAL A 423 -16.16 13.50 -9.48
N ASP A 424 -17.17 12.67 -9.31
CA ASP A 424 -17.09 11.40 -8.59
C ASP A 424 -16.96 10.27 -9.60
N THR A 425 -15.79 9.64 -9.67
CA THR A 425 -15.58 8.54 -10.62
C THR A 425 -16.37 7.29 -10.27
N LEU A 426 -16.91 7.20 -9.06
CA LEU A 426 -17.57 6.01 -8.50
C LEU A 426 -16.67 4.76 -8.51
N ASP A 427 -15.34 4.95 -8.51
CA ASP A 427 -14.35 3.87 -8.49
C ASP A 427 -14.52 2.96 -7.28
N TRP A 428 -14.87 3.55 -6.12
CA TRP A 428 -15.19 2.85 -4.88
C TRP A 428 -16.40 1.91 -5.00
N LYS A 429 -17.27 2.12 -6.00
CA LYS A 429 -18.50 1.35 -6.19
C LYS A 429 -18.36 0.27 -7.25
N HIS A 430 -17.79 0.59 -8.40
CA HIS A 430 -17.80 -0.32 -9.55
C HIS A 430 -16.48 -1.08 -9.76
N ARG A 431 -15.38 -0.65 -9.14
CA ARG A 431 -14.05 -1.30 -9.23
C ARG A 431 -13.63 -1.63 -10.68
N ASN A 432 -13.91 -0.73 -11.60
CA ASN A 432 -13.74 -0.96 -13.03
C ASN A 432 -12.90 0.14 -13.65
N THR A 433 -11.72 -0.22 -14.16
CA THR A 433 -10.75 0.68 -14.78
C THR A 433 -11.36 1.53 -15.90
N ASN A 434 -12.09 0.91 -16.84
CA ASN A 434 -12.66 1.63 -17.97
C ASN A 434 -13.80 2.56 -17.55
N LYS A 435 -14.63 2.16 -16.58
CA LYS A 435 -15.69 3.02 -16.05
C LYS A 435 -15.11 4.20 -15.28
N THR A 436 -14.04 4.01 -14.49
CA THR A 436 -13.35 5.12 -13.81
C THR A 436 -12.91 6.17 -14.83
N ILE A 437 -12.29 5.75 -15.94
CA ILE A 437 -11.86 6.66 -17.01
C ILE A 437 -13.08 7.32 -17.65
N SER A 438 -14.08 6.56 -18.13
CA SER A 438 -15.23 7.12 -18.83
C SER A 438 -16.02 8.08 -17.97
N THR A 439 -16.31 7.75 -16.70
CA THR A 439 -17.04 8.65 -15.79
C THR A 439 -16.27 9.95 -15.58
N ALA A 440 -14.96 9.89 -15.30
CA ALA A 440 -14.15 11.08 -15.18
C ALA A 440 -14.19 11.94 -16.46
N MET A 441 -14.06 11.32 -17.64
CA MET A 441 -13.99 12.04 -18.90
C MET A 441 -15.33 12.60 -19.37
N ASP A 442 -16.45 12.05 -18.93
CA ASP A 442 -17.81 12.53 -19.26
C ASP A 442 -18.17 13.77 -18.41
N GLU A 443 -17.64 13.89 -17.19
CA GLU A 443 -18.01 14.95 -16.25
C GLU A 443 -16.96 16.06 -16.11
N VAL A 444 -15.69 15.79 -16.48
CA VAL A 444 -14.58 16.72 -16.30
C VAL A 444 -14.78 18.02 -17.10
N ARG A 445 -14.45 19.13 -16.43
CA ARG A 445 -14.42 20.48 -17.00
C ARG A 445 -13.26 21.28 -16.40
N PRO A 446 -12.85 22.41 -17.00
CA PRO A 446 -11.80 23.24 -16.42
C PRO A 446 -12.13 23.62 -14.98
N GLY A 447 -11.18 23.41 -14.07
CA GLY A 447 -11.33 23.63 -12.63
C GLY A 447 -11.81 22.41 -11.84
N SER A 448 -12.15 21.29 -12.46
CA SER A 448 -12.65 20.10 -11.75
C SER A 448 -11.67 19.52 -10.77
N ILE A 449 -12.21 19.02 -9.67
CA ILE A 449 -11.56 18.17 -8.68
C ILE A 449 -12.14 16.77 -8.85
N ILE A 450 -11.30 15.81 -9.25
CA ILE A 450 -11.70 14.43 -9.54
C ILE A 450 -11.42 13.56 -8.32
N LEU A 451 -12.46 12.95 -7.76
CA LEU A 451 -12.38 11.99 -6.66
C LEU A 451 -12.05 10.60 -7.18
N MET A 452 -11.02 10.01 -6.59
CA MET A 452 -10.59 8.63 -6.76
C MET A 452 -10.05 8.09 -5.42
N HIS A 453 -9.76 6.78 -5.36
CA HIS A 453 -9.23 6.14 -4.16
C HIS A 453 -8.00 5.28 -4.53
N ASP A 454 -6.83 5.60 -3.96
CA ASP A 454 -5.56 4.91 -4.28
C ASP A 454 -5.40 3.55 -3.57
N ILE A 455 -6.33 3.22 -2.71
CA ILE A 455 -6.43 1.90 -2.09
C ILE A 455 -6.96 0.83 -3.05
N HIS A 456 -7.54 1.21 -4.20
CA HIS A 456 -8.13 0.29 -5.18
C HIS A 456 -7.21 0.09 -6.40
N ALA A 457 -6.80 -1.16 -6.63
CA ALA A 457 -5.92 -1.51 -7.74
C ALA A 457 -6.51 -1.17 -9.11
N SER A 458 -7.85 -1.32 -9.28
CA SER A 458 -8.56 -0.95 -10.51
C SER A 458 -8.49 0.55 -10.81
N THR A 459 -8.52 1.39 -9.78
CA THR A 459 -8.34 2.84 -9.88
C THR A 459 -6.92 3.17 -10.28
N VAL A 460 -5.94 2.58 -9.60
CA VAL A 460 -4.52 2.78 -9.92
C VAL A 460 -4.22 2.40 -11.38
N ALA A 461 -4.77 1.28 -11.85
CA ALA A 461 -4.67 0.85 -13.24
C ALA A 461 -5.36 1.82 -14.25
N ALA A 462 -6.37 2.58 -13.79
CA ALA A 462 -7.07 3.56 -14.65
C ALA A 462 -6.24 4.83 -14.87
N VAL A 463 -5.42 5.24 -13.90
CA VAL A 463 -4.77 6.56 -13.89
C VAL A 463 -3.91 6.84 -15.12
N PRO A 464 -3.05 5.93 -15.62
CA PRO A 464 -2.28 6.20 -16.84
C PRO A 464 -3.17 6.48 -18.07
N GLY A 465 -4.27 5.74 -18.21
CA GLY A 465 -5.27 5.94 -19.26
C GLY A 465 -5.97 7.29 -19.13
N LEU A 466 -6.46 7.60 -17.93
CA LEU A 466 -7.12 8.86 -17.62
C LEU A 466 -6.21 10.07 -17.89
N ILE A 467 -4.95 10.02 -17.47
CA ILE A 467 -3.98 11.11 -17.69
C ILE A 467 -3.80 11.35 -19.20
N ARG A 468 -3.64 10.30 -19.99
CA ARG A 468 -3.50 10.44 -21.46
C ARG A 468 -4.74 11.11 -22.08
N GLU A 469 -5.95 10.63 -21.74
CA GLU A 469 -7.18 11.21 -22.27
C GLU A 469 -7.39 12.67 -21.84
N LEU A 470 -7.06 13.02 -20.60
CA LEU A 470 -7.09 14.40 -20.12
C LEU A 470 -6.14 15.29 -20.94
N LYS A 471 -4.88 14.84 -21.11
CA LYS A 471 -3.87 15.57 -21.90
C LYS A 471 -4.30 15.73 -23.37
N ASP A 472 -4.87 14.70 -23.98
CA ASP A 472 -5.35 14.72 -25.37
C ASP A 472 -6.50 15.71 -25.56
N LYS A 473 -7.34 15.92 -24.54
CA LYS A 473 -8.39 16.97 -24.53
C LYS A 473 -7.87 18.34 -24.10
N GLY A 474 -6.57 18.47 -23.86
CA GLY A 474 -5.90 19.73 -23.51
C GLY A 474 -6.07 20.14 -22.05
N TYR A 475 -6.40 19.20 -21.15
CA TYR A 475 -6.37 19.46 -19.73
C TYR A 475 -4.95 19.34 -19.18
N THR A 476 -4.68 20.11 -18.12
CA THR A 476 -3.43 20.09 -17.39
C THR A 476 -3.71 19.60 -15.96
N PRO A 477 -3.31 18.37 -15.62
CA PRO A 477 -3.42 17.88 -14.24
C PRO A 477 -2.50 18.67 -13.32
N VAL A 478 -3.02 19.10 -12.16
CA VAL A 478 -2.34 19.91 -11.15
C VAL A 478 -2.72 19.45 -9.74
N ARG A 479 -2.00 19.91 -8.72
CA ARG A 479 -2.41 19.77 -7.32
C ARG A 479 -3.55 20.71 -6.98
N VAL A 480 -4.26 20.44 -5.88
CA VAL A 480 -5.33 21.32 -5.37
C VAL A 480 -4.79 22.71 -5.04
N ASP A 481 -3.62 22.84 -4.38
CA ASP A 481 -3.02 24.15 -4.09
C ASP A 481 -2.70 24.97 -5.35
N GLN A 482 -2.27 24.30 -6.42
CA GLN A 482 -2.03 24.94 -7.73
C GLN A 482 -3.35 25.35 -8.41
N LEU A 483 -4.38 24.48 -8.31
CA LEU A 483 -5.72 24.81 -8.84
C LEU A 483 -6.30 26.08 -8.22
N PHE A 484 -6.01 26.31 -6.94
CA PHE A 484 -6.46 27.47 -6.17
C PHE A 484 -5.40 28.54 -5.97
N ALA A 485 -4.29 28.52 -6.73
CA ALA A 485 -3.16 29.45 -6.53
C ALA A 485 -3.56 30.94 -6.55
N HIS A 486 -4.63 31.28 -7.26
CA HIS A 486 -5.15 32.64 -7.37
C HIS A 486 -6.41 32.90 -6.50
N SER A 487 -6.82 31.92 -5.71
CA SER A 487 -8.01 31.99 -4.86
C SER A 487 -7.61 31.98 -3.38
N LYS A 488 -8.28 32.81 -2.57
CA LYS A 488 -8.08 32.76 -1.12
C LYS A 488 -9.00 31.71 -0.51
N LEU A 489 -8.42 30.58 -0.15
CA LEU A 489 -9.15 29.55 0.63
C LEU A 489 -9.31 29.98 2.08
N SER A 490 -10.46 29.67 2.68
CA SER A 490 -10.81 30.01 4.06
C SER A 490 -11.08 28.74 4.87
N ALA A 491 -10.65 28.72 6.12
CA ALA A 491 -10.92 27.66 7.07
C ALA A 491 -12.43 27.37 7.20
N GLY A 492 -12.80 26.12 7.29
CA GLY A 492 -14.18 25.65 7.44
C GLY A 492 -15.09 25.93 6.23
N LYS A 493 -14.56 26.44 5.12
CA LYS A 493 -15.33 26.64 3.89
C LYS A 493 -15.11 25.49 2.93
N ALA A 494 -16.19 24.95 2.36
CA ALA A 494 -16.16 23.87 1.39
C ALA A 494 -15.94 24.40 -0.04
N TYR A 495 -15.07 23.69 -0.78
CA TYR A 495 -14.70 23.98 -2.17
C TYR A 495 -14.84 22.69 -2.99
N TYR A 496 -15.60 22.73 -4.06
CA TYR A 496 -15.93 21.58 -4.88
C TYR A 496 -15.13 21.57 -6.20
N ARG A 497 -14.68 22.72 -6.65
CA ARG A 497 -13.86 22.91 -7.86
C ARG A 497 -13.16 24.27 -7.83
N GLY A 498 -12.11 24.42 -8.62
CA GLY A 498 -11.46 25.69 -8.87
C GLY A 498 -12.29 26.62 -9.79
N GLU A 499 -12.04 27.92 -9.72
CA GLU A 499 -12.63 28.91 -10.61
C GLU A 499 -11.88 28.92 -11.95
N HIS A 500 -12.60 28.88 -13.09
CA HIS A 500 -12.02 29.06 -14.40
C HIS A 500 -12.91 29.99 -15.22
N PRO A 501 -12.37 30.97 -15.99
CA PRO A 501 -13.16 31.94 -16.74
C PRO A 501 -14.12 31.34 -17.79
N ALA A 502 -13.86 30.10 -18.23
CA ALA A 502 -14.70 29.39 -19.20
C ALA A 502 -15.67 28.39 -18.56
N SER A 503 -15.84 28.42 -17.23
CA SER A 503 -16.71 27.49 -16.49
C SER A 503 -18.06 28.11 -16.12
#